data_51d37229afa29c788eda866295213e3c
#
_entry.id   51d37229afa29c788eda866295213e3c
#
_cell.length_a   1.000
_cell.length_b   1.000
_cell.length_c   1.000
_cell.angle_alpha   90.00
_cell.angle_beta   90.00
_cell.angle_gamma   90.00
#
_symmetry.space_group_name_H-M   'P 1'
#
loop_
_entity.id
_entity.type
_entity.pdbx_description
1 polymer ?
#
loop_
_entity_poly.entity_id
_entity_poly.type
_entity_poly.pdbx_seq_one_letter_code
_entity_poly.pdbx_strand_id
1 'polypeptide(L)'
;MRTCAVAIVILVTASAAAAQAPKPVKLGPLSATPPADWKAEKPANLLRSAQFKLPPADDTLAAAEVAVFGEASPKVAEKFTEWRGTFVLAAGQIAGDLGTVETFKLPQATAAHTLDVTGTWRYRERPRDPKSKEELRPDARVVWVVLVNAGETTHVRLSGPAKVVAGHHEAFLTWLKSAR
;
A
#
# COMPACT_ATOMS: atom_id res chain seq x y z
N MET A 1 54.89 36.35 -33.38
CA MET A 1 53.67 36.36 -32.55
C MET A 1 53.28 34.94 -32.25
N ARG A 2 53.42 34.48 -30.98
CA ARG A 2 53.08 33.11 -30.55
C ARG A 2 51.75 33.18 -29.77
N THR A 3 50.71 32.60 -30.32
CA THR A 3 49.39 32.52 -29.69
C THR A 3 49.34 31.29 -28.76
N CYS A 4 49.25 31.52 -27.44
CA CYS A 4 49.01 30.46 -26.45
C CYS A 4 47.51 30.20 -26.40
N ALA A 5 47.08 29.00 -26.74
CA ALA A 5 45.71 28.52 -26.51
C ALA A 5 45.63 27.95 -25.10
N VAL A 6 44.80 28.55 -24.27
CA VAL A 6 44.46 28.04 -22.91
C VAL A 6 43.27 27.11 -23.05
N ALA A 7 43.49 25.81 -22.79
CA ALA A 7 42.39 24.83 -22.73
C ALA A 7 41.78 24.85 -21.31
N ILE A 8 40.52 25.26 -21.20
CA ILE A 8 39.74 25.21 -19.96
C ILE A 8 39.09 23.81 -19.86
N VAL A 9 39.54 23.00 -18.90
CA VAL A 9 38.96 21.72 -18.57
C VAL A 9 37.83 21.97 -17.54
N ILE A 10 36.57 21.84 -17.94
CA ILE A 10 35.43 21.92 -17.07
C ILE A 10 35.21 20.54 -16.41
N LEU A 11 35.52 20.42 -15.12
CA LEU A 11 35.26 19.23 -14.34
C LEU A 11 33.76 19.26 -13.91
N VAL A 12 32.94 18.43 -14.55
CA VAL A 12 31.54 18.25 -14.15
C VAL A 12 31.52 17.22 -13.01
N THR A 13 31.40 17.70 -11.77
CA THR A 13 31.16 16.83 -10.59
C THR A 13 29.69 16.41 -10.56
N ALA A 14 29.41 15.17 -10.96
CA ALA A 14 28.10 14.57 -10.77
C ALA A 14 27.88 14.32 -9.25
N SER A 15 27.11 15.18 -8.60
CA SER A 15 26.64 14.93 -7.23
C SER A 15 25.62 13.79 -7.27
N ALA A 16 26.02 12.59 -6.88
CA ALA A 16 25.11 11.50 -6.60
C ALA A 16 24.26 11.90 -5.38
N ALA A 17 22.99 12.24 -5.60
CA ALA A 17 22.04 12.44 -4.52
C ALA A 17 21.92 11.11 -3.76
N ALA A 18 22.48 11.03 -2.56
CA ALA A 18 22.33 9.88 -1.69
C ALA A 18 20.83 9.70 -1.40
N ALA A 19 20.24 8.61 -1.90
CA ALA A 19 18.87 8.25 -1.59
C ALA A 19 18.75 8.10 -0.08
N GLN A 20 17.92 8.93 0.53
CA GLN A 20 17.71 8.94 1.97
C GLN A 20 17.10 7.59 2.37
N ALA A 21 17.71 6.87 3.32
CA ALA A 21 17.19 5.58 3.79
C ALA A 21 15.73 5.72 4.24
N PRO A 22 14.86 4.79 3.86
CA PRO A 22 13.44 4.87 4.20
C PRO A 22 13.26 4.88 5.73
N LYS A 23 12.38 5.77 6.22
CA LYS A 23 12.08 5.90 7.64
C LYS A 23 11.12 4.78 8.08
N PRO A 24 11.27 4.21 9.30
CA PRO A 24 10.31 3.27 9.83
C PRO A 24 8.90 3.87 9.90
N VAL A 25 7.90 3.05 9.59
CA VAL A 25 6.47 3.40 9.63
C VAL A 25 5.83 2.70 10.81
N LYS A 26 5.00 3.42 11.56
CA LYS A 26 4.23 2.86 12.66
C LYS A 26 3.07 2.01 12.13
N LEU A 27 2.93 0.82 12.69
CA LEU A 27 1.89 -0.17 12.42
C LEU A 27 1.22 -0.55 13.75
N GLY A 28 0.49 0.38 14.35
CA GLY A 28 0.03 0.26 15.73
C GLY A 28 1.21 0.35 16.71
N PRO A 29 1.37 -0.62 17.63
CA PRO A 29 2.50 -0.67 18.55
C PRO A 29 3.82 -1.05 17.88
N LEU A 30 3.76 -1.65 16.70
CA LEU A 30 4.91 -2.08 15.92
C LEU A 30 5.39 -0.98 14.97
N SER A 31 6.58 -1.17 14.41
CA SER A 31 7.10 -0.37 13.31
C SER A 31 7.91 -1.23 12.35
N ALA A 32 7.87 -0.89 11.06
CA ALA A 32 8.64 -1.57 10.02
C ALA A 32 9.22 -0.57 9.03
N THR A 33 10.42 -0.84 8.52
CA THR A 33 11.04 -0.04 7.47
C THR A 33 10.53 -0.52 6.12
N PRO A 34 9.90 0.35 5.32
CA PRO A 34 9.39 -0.05 4.00
C PRO A 34 10.55 -0.38 3.05
N PRO A 35 10.33 -1.22 2.03
CA PRO A 35 11.28 -1.47 0.94
C PRO A 35 11.78 -0.17 0.31
N ALA A 36 13.03 -0.14 -0.14
CA ALA A 36 13.68 1.06 -0.64
C ALA A 36 13.11 1.57 -1.99
N ASP A 37 12.49 0.70 -2.76
CA ASP A 37 11.82 0.99 -4.03
C ASP A 37 10.41 1.60 -3.85
N TRP A 38 9.85 1.56 -2.64
CA TRP A 38 8.57 2.20 -2.35
C TRP A 38 8.76 3.70 -2.19
N LYS A 39 8.03 4.48 -2.98
CA LYS A 39 8.10 5.94 -2.94
C LYS A 39 7.11 6.48 -1.93
N ALA A 40 7.61 7.05 -0.82
CA ALA A 40 6.76 7.71 0.16
C ALA A 40 6.04 8.92 -0.48
N GLU A 41 4.74 9.03 -0.24
CA GLU A 41 3.90 10.13 -0.70
C GLU A 41 3.22 10.82 0.48
N LYS A 42 2.79 12.06 0.25
CA LYS A 42 1.91 12.73 1.20
C LYS A 42 0.57 11.96 1.26
N PRO A 43 0.09 11.61 2.46
CA PRO A 43 -1.20 10.96 2.61
C PRO A 43 -2.33 11.73 1.92
N ALA A 44 -3.13 11.04 1.12
CA ALA A 44 -4.21 11.64 0.34
C ALA A 44 -5.36 12.21 1.21
N ASN A 45 -5.47 11.75 2.47
CA ASN A 45 -6.44 12.24 3.44
C ASN A 45 -5.94 12.05 4.87
N LEU A 46 -6.64 12.66 5.84
CA LEU A 46 -6.27 12.65 7.27
C LEU A 46 -6.43 11.28 7.97
N LEU A 47 -7.09 10.31 7.34
CA LEU A 47 -7.23 8.97 7.89
C LEU A 47 -6.00 8.11 7.67
N ARG A 48 -5.11 8.52 6.75
CA ARG A 48 -3.88 7.81 6.44
C ARG A 48 -2.73 8.37 7.26
N SER A 49 -2.04 7.51 8.00
CA SER A 49 -0.80 7.86 8.72
C SER A 49 0.44 7.75 7.83
N ALA A 50 0.40 6.90 6.80
CA ALA A 50 1.45 6.78 5.79
C ALA A 50 0.86 6.32 4.46
N GLN A 51 1.57 6.67 3.36
CA GLN A 51 1.21 6.28 2.01
C GLN A 51 2.47 6.09 1.17
N PHE A 52 2.45 5.05 0.32
CA PHE A 52 3.53 4.73 -0.60
C PHE A 52 2.98 4.42 -1.97
N LYS A 53 3.67 4.90 -2.99
CA LYS A 53 3.47 4.51 -4.37
C LYS A 53 4.47 3.42 -4.74
N LEU A 54 3.96 2.33 -5.29
CA LEU A 54 4.73 1.17 -5.72
C LEU A 54 4.80 1.18 -7.24
N PRO A 55 5.99 1.33 -7.84
CA PRO A 55 6.10 1.41 -9.29
C PRO A 55 5.73 0.08 -9.95
N PRO A 56 5.04 0.08 -11.09
CA PRO A 56 4.85 -1.12 -11.88
C PRO A 56 6.18 -1.54 -12.53
N ALA A 57 6.33 -2.84 -12.81
CA ALA A 57 7.42 -3.33 -13.65
C ALA A 57 7.23 -2.99 -15.14
N ASP A 58 6.02 -2.61 -15.52
CA ASP A 58 5.60 -2.25 -16.87
C ASP A 58 4.97 -0.85 -16.81
N ASP A 59 5.63 0.13 -17.42
CA ASP A 59 5.24 1.54 -17.37
C ASP A 59 3.87 1.84 -18.01
N THR A 60 3.28 0.88 -18.72
CA THR A 60 1.91 0.99 -19.27
C THR A 60 0.83 0.81 -18.20
N LEU A 61 1.19 0.28 -17.04
CA LEU A 61 0.28 0.05 -15.93
C LEU A 61 0.34 1.18 -14.90
N ALA A 62 -0.79 1.47 -14.28
CA ALA A 62 -0.82 2.37 -13.14
C ALA A 62 -0.06 1.75 -11.94
N ALA A 63 0.59 2.60 -11.13
CA ALA A 63 1.27 2.15 -9.92
C ALA A 63 0.28 1.58 -8.89
N ALA A 64 0.74 0.66 -8.05
CA ALA A 64 0.02 0.26 -6.86
C ALA A 64 0.29 1.23 -5.69
N GLU A 65 -0.53 1.13 -4.66
CA GLU A 65 -0.48 1.96 -3.45
C GLU A 65 -0.46 1.09 -2.20
N VAL A 66 0.41 1.42 -1.24
CA VAL A 66 0.26 0.99 0.15
C VAL A 66 -0.21 2.17 0.98
N ALA A 67 -1.26 1.99 1.77
CA ALA A 67 -1.77 2.99 2.70
C ALA A 67 -1.92 2.38 4.10
N VAL A 68 -1.48 3.13 5.13
CA VAL A 68 -1.62 2.79 6.55
C VAL A 68 -2.64 3.72 7.19
N PHE A 69 -3.58 3.18 7.93
CA PHE A 69 -4.67 3.92 8.59
C PHE A 69 -4.56 3.77 10.10
N GLY A 70 -4.69 4.90 10.83
CA GLY A 70 -4.42 4.99 12.26
C GLY A 70 -5.41 4.27 13.17
N GLU A 71 -6.69 4.22 12.79
CA GLU A 71 -7.73 3.58 13.59
C GLU A 71 -8.57 2.64 12.74
N ALA A 72 -8.94 1.52 13.36
CA ALA A 72 -9.78 0.52 12.75
C ALA A 72 -10.81 0.00 13.77
N SER A 73 -11.90 -0.53 13.26
CA SER A 73 -12.83 -1.28 14.11
C SER A 73 -12.19 -2.61 14.54
N PRO A 74 -12.27 -3.02 15.81
CA PRO A 74 -11.80 -4.34 16.25
C PRO A 74 -12.62 -5.50 15.67
N LYS A 75 -13.74 -5.21 15.01
CA LYS A 75 -14.62 -6.19 14.39
C LYS A 75 -14.16 -6.59 13.00
N VAL A 76 -13.12 -7.41 12.94
CA VAL A 76 -12.47 -7.82 11.69
C VAL A 76 -13.46 -8.41 10.67
N ALA A 77 -14.35 -9.31 11.11
CA ALA A 77 -15.29 -9.97 10.21
C ALA A 77 -16.30 -8.98 9.59
N GLU A 78 -16.79 -7.99 10.36
CA GLU A 78 -17.67 -6.95 9.85
C GLU A 78 -16.94 -6.08 8.82
N LYS A 79 -15.67 -5.74 9.08
CA LYS A 79 -14.83 -4.99 8.14
C LYS A 79 -14.58 -5.76 6.84
N PHE A 80 -14.32 -7.04 6.91
CA PHE A 80 -14.14 -7.85 5.71
C PHE A 80 -15.43 -7.94 4.89
N THR A 81 -16.59 -8.03 5.55
CA THR A 81 -17.89 -7.97 4.86
C THR A 81 -18.11 -6.62 4.16
N GLU A 82 -17.82 -5.51 4.86
CA GLU A 82 -17.88 -4.16 4.28
C GLU A 82 -16.96 -4.02 3.05
N TRP A 83 -15.70 -4.47 3.16
CA TRP A 83 -14.73 -4.36 2.08
C TRP A 83 -15.05 -5.24 0.87
N ARG A 84 -15.55 -6.46 1.07
CA ARG A 84 -16.07 -7.30 -0.01
C ARG A 84 -17.21 -6.62 -0.76
N GLY A 85 -18.08 -5.91 -0.06
CA GLY A 85 -19.18 -5.12 -0.64
C GLY A 85 -18.71 -3.96 -1.54
N THR A 86 -17.42 -3.59 -1.50
CA THR A 86 -16.86 -2.59 -2.41
C THR A 86 -16.49 -3.15 -3.79
N PHE A 87 -16.68 -4.45 -4.03
CA PHE A 87 -16.45 -5.06 -5.34
C PHE A 87 -17.76 -5.29 -6.09
N VAL A 88 -17.66 -5.28 -7.41
CA VAL A 88 -18.75 -5.69 -8.29
C VAL A 88 -18.81 -7.23 -8.29
N LEU A 89 -19.95 -7.78 -7.91
CA LEU A 89 -20.16 -9.22 -7.91
C LEU A 89 -20.53 -9.70 -9.31
N ALA A 90 -19.99 -10.84 -9.71
CA ALA A 90 -20.48 -11.54 -10.90
C ALA A 90 -21.90 -12.12 -10.66
N ALA A 91 -22.61 -12.40 -11.73
CA ALA A 91 -23.94 -13.01 -11.62
C ALA A 91 -23.87 -14.33 -10.84
N GLY A 92 -24.68 -14.46 -9.78
CA GLY A 92 -24.72 -15.63 -8.91
C GLY A 92 -23.61 -15.71 -7.86
N GLN A 93 -22.68 -14.77 -7.82
CA GLN A 93 -21.64 -14.72 -6.79
C GLN A 93 -22.17 -14.13 -5.47
N ILE A 94 -21.77 -14.73 -4.36
CA ILE A 94 -22.11 -14.26 -3.02
C ILE A 94 -20.92 -13.43 -2.46
N ALA A 95 -21.21 -12.25 -1.92
CA ALA A 95 -20.16 -11.36 -1.38
C ALA A 95 -19.29 -12.05 -0.31
N GLY A 96 -19.87 -12.94 0.49
CA GLY A 96 -19.17 -13.70 1.53
C GLY A 96 -18.04 -14.59 1.01
N ASP A 97 -18.14 -15.06 -0.23
CA ASP A 97 -17.18 -15.96 -0.85
C ASP A 97 -16.09 -15.23 -1.64
N LEU A 98 -16.18 -13.89 -1.68
CA LEU A 98 -15.21 -13.09 -2.43
C LEU A 98 -13.89 -12.98 -1.68
N GLY A 99 -12.80 -13.39 -2.33
CA GLY A 99 -11.43 -13.26 -1.84
C GLY A 99 -11.03 -14.31 -0.79
N THR A 100 -9.75 -14.31 -0.46
CA THR A 100 -9.12 -15.22 0.49
C THR A 100 -8.85 -14.52 1.81
N VAL A 101 -9.12 -15.20 2.91
CA VAL A 101 -8.83 -14.72 4.26
C VAL A 101 -7.73 -15.57 4.87
N GLU A 102 -6.69 -14.92 5.39
CA GLU A 102 -5.60 -15.57 6.12
C GLU A 102 -5.35 -14.85 7.44
N THR A 103 -4.73 -15.55 8.39
CA THR A 103 -4.32 -14.98 9.66
C THR A 103 -2.92 -15.46 10.01
N PHE A 104 -2.06 -14.53 10.43
CA PHE A 104 -0.74 -14.85 10.93
C PHE A 104 -0.40 -13.99 12.16
N LYS A 105 0.61 -14.42 12.92
CA LYS A 105 1.06 -13.71 14.12
C LYS A 105 2.27 -12.85 13.81
N LEU A 106 2.31 -11.68 14.42
CA LEU A 106 3.43 -10.76 14.47
C LEU A 106 3.98 -10.69 15.92
N PRO A 107 5.14 -10.05 16.15
CA PRO A 107 5.65 -9.79 17.49
C PRO A 107 4.64 -9.05 18.39
N GLN A 108 4.93 -9.01 19.70
CA GLN A 108 4.12 -8.33 20.73
C GLN A 108 2.65 -8.79 20.73
N ALA A 109 2.41 -10.10 20.52
CA ALA A 109 1.07 -10.71 20.48
C ALA A 109 0.10 -10.06 19.47
N THR A 110 0.62 -9.39 18.42
CA THR A 110 -0.18 -8.80 17.35
C THR A 110 -0.67 -9.88 16.39
N ALA A 111 -1.98 -9.94 16.15
CA ALA A 111 -2.57 -10.77 15.10
C ALA A 111 -2.76 -9.94 13.83
N ALA A 112 -2.36 -10.48 12.68
CA ALA A 112 -2.61 -9.92 11.37
C ALA A 112 -3.67 -10.75 10.65
N HIS A 113 -4.81 -10.14 10.35
CA HIS A 113 -5.89 -10.74 9.56
C HIS A 113 -5.89 -10.10 8.18
N THR A 114 -5.81 -10.90 7.13
CA THR A 114 -5.79 -10.43 5.74
C THR A 114 -7.07 -10.79 5.01
N LEU A 115 -7.48 -9.91 4.10
CA LEU A 115 -8.48 -10.18 3.08
C LEU A 115 -7.89 -9.76 1.74
N ASP A 116 -7.76 -10.71 0.82
CA ASP A 116 -7.19 -10.51 -0.52
C ASP A 116 -8.27 -10.73 -1.58
N VAL A 117 -8.62 -9.68 -2.31
CA VAL A 117 -9.70 -9.70 -3.31
C VAL A 117 -9.19 -9.20 -4.64
N THR A 118 -9.55 -9.92 -5.71
CA THR A 118 -9.33 -9.51 -7.09
C THR A 118 -10.66 -9.37 -7.82
N GLY A 119 -10.83 -8.30 -8.60
CA GLY A 119 -12.05 -8.05 -9.36
C GLY A 119 -12.22 -6.60 -9.75
N THR A 120 -13.42 -6.19 -10.14
CA THR A 120 -13.76 -4.79 -10.39
C THR A 120 -14.07 -4.09 -9.08
N TRP A 121 -13.17 -3.20 -8.66
CA TRP A 121 -13.28 -2.48 -7.40
C TRP A 121 -14.02 -1.15 -7.56
N ARG A 122 -15.04 -0.91 -6.73
CA ARG A 122 -15.73 0.38 -6.58
C ARG A 122 -14.93 1.28 -5.64
N TYR A 123 -13.95 1.96 -6.19
CA TYR A 123 -13.07 2.82 -5.42
C TYR A 123 -13.75 4.14 -5.07
N ARG A 124 -13.58 4.56 -3.81
CA ARG A 124 -13.88 5.93 -3.35
C ARG A 124 -12.72 6.43 -2.51
N GLU A 125 -12.19 7.58 -2.86
CA GLU A 125 -11.08 8.17 -2.11
C GLU A 125 -11.47 8.51 -0.67
N ARG A 126 -12.69 9.01 -0.49
CA ARG A 126 -13.31 9.36 0.80
C ARG A 126 -14.62 8.59 0.95
N PRO A 127 -14.58 7.32 1.39
CA PRO A 127 -15.78 6.47 1.40
C PRO A 127 -16.90 6.96 2.32
N ARG A 128 -16.58 7.78 3.33
CA ARG A 128 -17.57 8.40 4.24
C ARG A 128 -18.16 9.72 3.73
N ASP A 129 -17.60 10.30 2.67
CA ASP A 129 -18.09 11.52 2.05
C ASP A 129 -19.10 11.14 0.94
N PRO A 130 -20.41 11.49 1.11
CA PRO A 130 -21.43 11.16 0.10
C PRO A 130 -21.19 11.84 -1.25
N LYS A 131 -20.36 12.89 -1.28
CA LYS A 131 -19.95 13.60 -2.51
C LYS A 131 -18.72 12.96 -3.17
N SER A 132 -18.05 12.01 -2.51
CA SER A 132 -16.92 11.29 -3.11
C SER A 132 -17.41 10.43 -4.28
N LYS A 133 -16.89 10.72 -5.46
CA LYS A 133 -17.23 9.97 -6.68
C LYS A 133 -16.75 8.51 -6.54
N GLU A 134 -17.58 7.59 -7.00
CA GLU A 134 -17.20 6.21 -7.19
C GLU A 134 -16.51 6.06 -8.54
N GLU A 135 -15.39 5.35 -8.55
CA GLU A 135 -14.60 5.00 -9.72
C GLU A 135 -14.55 3.48 -9.82
N LEU A 136 -14.98 2.94 -10.95
CA LEU A 136 -14.82 1.50 -11.20
C LEU A 136 -13.39 1.23 -11.69
N ARG A 137 -12.68 0.41 -10.96
CA ARG A 137 -11.32 -0.06 -11.29
C ARG A 137 -11.37 -1.53 -11.66
N PRO A 138 -11.45 -1.86 -12.96
CA PRO A 138 -11.42 -3.24 -13.40
C PRO A 138 -10.04 -3.85 -13.13
N ASP A 139 -9.97 -5.16 -13.04
CA ASP A 139 -8.74 -5.93 -12.82
C ASP A 139 -7.91 -5.41 -11.63
N ALA A 140 -8.59 -4.88 -10.62
CA ALA A 140 -7.95 -4.47 -9.37
C ALA A 140 -7.72 -5.66 -8.45
N ARG A 141 -6.62 -5.63 -7.69
CA ARG A 141 -6.40 -6.49 -6.52
C ARG A 141 -6.21 -5.60 -5.30
N VAL A 142 -6.89 -5.94 -4.23
CA VAL A 142 -6.79 -5.22 -2.96
C VAL A 142 -6.55 -6.21 -1.85
N VAL A 143 -5.45 -6.01 -1.14
CA VAL A 143 -5.08 -6.77 0.05
C VAL A 143 -5.25 -5.85 1.25
N TRP A 144 -6.27 -6.09 2.06
CA TRP A 144 -6.46 -5.45 3.34
C TRP A 144 -5.83 -6.28 4.46
N VAL A 145 -5.22 -5.59 5.40
CA VAL A 145 -4.67 -6.21 6.60
C VAL A 145 -5.19 -5.45 7.80
N VAL A 146 -5.77 -6.17 8.76
CA VAL A 146 -6.12 -5.65 10.07
C VAL A 146 -5.13 -6.21 11.08
N LEU A 147 -4.34 -5.33 11.67
CA LEU A 147 -3.46 -5.65 12.79
C LEU A 147 -4.23 -5.45 14.09
N VAL A 148 -4.32 -6.47 14.92
CA VAL A 148 -5.03 -6.43 16.22
C VAL A 148 -4.01 -6.69 17.32
N ASN A 149 -3.90 -5.73 18.26
CA ASN A 149 -3.07 -5.84 19.45
C ASN A 149 -3.80 -5.25 20.66
N ALA A 150 -3.99 -6.04 21.71
CA ALA A 150 -4.61 -5.59 22.97
C ALA A 150 -5.92 -4.77 22.79
N GLY A 151 -6.70 -5.06 21.75
CA GLY A 151 -7.94 -4.35 21.45
C GLY A 151 -7.77 -3.10 20.56
N GLU A 152 -6.54 -2.67 20.32
CA GLU A 152 -6.25 -1.64 19.31
C GLU A 152 -6.10 -2.26 17.92
N THR A 153 -6.48 -1.51 16.91
CA THR A 153 -6.42 -1.98 15.53
C THR A 153 -5.77 -0.94 14.62
N THR A 154 -5.01 -1.45 13.64
CA THR A 154 -4.42 -0.66 12.56
C THR A 154 -4.74 -1.33 11.25
N HIS A 155 -5.16 -0.55 10.26
CA HIS A 155 -5.36 -1.07 8.91
C HIS A 155 -4.16 -0.77 8.02
N VAL A 156 -3.82 -1.75 7.18
CA VAL A 156 -2.89 -1.56 6.08
C VAL A 156 -3.56 -2.07 4.81
N ARG A 157 -3.42 -1.34 3.71
CA ARG A 157 -3.99 -1.72 2.43
C ARG A 157 -2.93 -1.63 1.33
N LEU A 158 -2.75 -2.72 0.58
CA LEU A 158 -2.07 -2.73 -0.70
C LEU A 158 -3.14 -2.79 -1.79
N SER A 159 -3.14 -1.88 -2.77
CA SER A 159 -4.17 -1.82 -3.81
C SER A 159 -3.64 -1.26 -5.13
N GLY A 160 -4.21 -1.73 -6.25
CA GLY A 160 -3.84 -1.30 -7.59
C GLY A 160 -4.24 -2.31 -8.66
N PRO A 161 -3.72 -2.18 -9.89
CA PRO A 161 -3.89 -3.20 -10.92
C PRO A 161 -3.40 -4.56 -10.43
N ALA A 162 -4.16 -5.63 -10.67
CA ALA A 162 -3.89 -6.96 -10.11
C ALA A 162 -2.47 -7.46 -10.40
N LYS A 163 -1.99 -7.25 -11.63
CA LYS A 163 -0.62 -7.62 -12.05
C LYS A 163 0.46 -6.88 -11.24
N VAL A 164 0.26 -5.58 -10.95
CA VAL A 164 1.21 -4.78 -10.18
C VAL A 164 1.20 -5.19 -8.72
N VAL A 165 0.01 -5.35 -8.13
CA VAL A 165 -0.14 -5.84 -6.75
C VAL A 165 0.48 -7.22 -6.59
N ALA A 166 0.32 -8.12 -7.56
CA ALA A 166 0.94 -9.44 -7.53
C ALA A 166 2.48 -9.35 -7.47
N GLY A 167 3.08 -8.43 -8.22
CA GLY A 167 4.53 -8.22 -8.19
C GLY A 167 5.08 -7.69 -6.86
N HIS A 168 4.26 -6.98 -6.08
CA HIS A 168 4.67 -6.43 -4.79
C HIS A 168 4.14 -7.22 -3.57
N HIS A 169 3.30 -8.22 -3.77
CA HIS A 169 2.60 -8.91 -2.70
C HIS A 169 3.54 -9.59 -1.69
N GLU A 170 4.56 -10.29 -2.17
CA GLU A 170 5.54 -10.96 -1.30
C GLU A 170 6.36 -9.94 -0.48
N ALA A 171 6.84 -8.88 -1.13
CA ALA A 171 7.56 -7.79 -0.47
C ALA A 171 6.68 -7.10 0.60
N PHE A 172 5.40 -6.91 0.31
CA PHE A 172 4.42 -6.36 1.24
C PHE A 172 4.23 -7.24 2.48
N LEU A 173 4.04 -8.55 2.31
CA LEU A 173 3.92 -9.48 3.45
C LEU A 173 5.22 -9.58 4.23
N THR A 174 6.37 -9.57 3.57
CA THR A 174 7.70 -9.57 4.22
C THR A 174 7.91 -8.31 5.05
N TRP A 175 7.52 -7.14 4.51
CA TRP A 175 7.55 -5.87 5.24
C TRP A 175 6.67 -5.92 6.49
N LEU A 176 5.42 -6.41 6.41
CA LEU A 176 4.56 -6.57 7.58
C LEU A 176 5.18 -7.53 8.62
N LYS A 177 5.72 -8.65 8.18
CA LYS A 177 6.36 -9.65 9.06
C LYS A 177 7.67 -9.16 9.69
N SER A 178 8.31 -8.15 9.12
CA SER A 178 9.52 -7.51 9.69
C SER A 178 9.21 -6.52 10.82
N ALA A 179 7.95 -6.20 11.07
CA ALA A 179 7.52 -5.26 12.11
C ALA A 179 7.94 -5.73 13.51
N ARG A 180 8.41 -4.78 14.33
CA ARG A 180 8.98 -5.01 15.68
C ARG A 180 8.44 -3.97 16.66
#